data_c6ada9e2cd6f76368178cc460fefe1a6
#
_entry.id   c6ada9e2cd6f76368178cc460fefe1a6
#
_cell.length_a   1.000
_cell.length_b   1.000
_cell.length_c   1.000
_cell.angle_alpha   90.00
_cell.angle_beta   90.00
_cell.angle_gamma   90.00
#
_symmetry.space_group_name_H-M   'P 1'
#
loop_
_entity.id
_entity.type
_entity.pdbx_description
1 polymer ?
#
loop_
_entity_poly.entity_id
_entity_poly.type
_entity_poly.pdbx_seq_one_letter_code
_entity_poly.pdbx_strand_id
1 'polypeptide(L)'
;MTKAQMFLQASQPNDEGKTRLWLYTELEALFPGTTFHTQNGGDWNRKDGQLKDFIVHIEKVNRKGVGIRLDGYKDNSIEKRIKTDILKVIKEQRCRVVDVGGKNIECDHKDGRYSFDTYGDVNAQKVDDFQPLHHNVNTSKRTHCGVCEETNKRYDARRLGYSTGWIDGDENYLGTCYGCYWYDPRNFNQIISKDFKLPLRTV
;
A
#
# COMPACT_ATOMS: atom_id res chain seq x y z
N MET A 1 -21.07 25.10 9.64
CA MET A 1 -20.23 24.75 8.49
C MET A 1 -19.06 23.93 9.00
N THR A 2 -18.68 22.83 8.32
CA THR A 2 -17.53 22.01 8.72
C THR A 2 -16.23 22.63 8.23
N LYS A 3 -15.08 22.26 8.83
CA LYS A 3 -13.75 22.78 8.40
C LYS A 3 -13.46 22.47 6.91
N ALA A 4 -13.87 21.32 6.42
CA ALA A 4 -13.73 20.99 5.01
C ALA A 4 -14.58 21.89 4.10
N GLN A 5 -15.82 22.19 4.49
CA GLN A 5 -16.67 23.14 3.77
C GLN A 5 -16.09 24.57 3.78
N MET A 6 -15.57 25.01 4.92
CA MET A 6 -14.87 26.30 5.04
C MET A 6 -13.67 26.37 4.11
N PHE A 7 -12.84 25.32 4.09
CA PHE A 7 -11.70 25.25 3.19
C PHE A 7 -12.13 25.27 1.72
N LEU A 8 -13.11 24.45 1.31
CA LEU A 8 -13.60 24.46 -0.08
C LEU A 8 -14.18 25.81 -0.49
N GLN A 9 -14.88 26.49 0.42
CA GLN A 9 -15.41 27.82 0.18
C GLN A 9 -14.29 28.85 -0.01
N ALA A 10 -13.24 28.81 0.81
CA ALA A 10 -12.12 29.72 0.72
C ALA A 10 -11.24 29.45 -0.49
N SER A 11 -10.97 28.17 -0.76
CA SER A 11 -10.00 27.74 -1.78
C SER A 11 -10.53 27.75 -3.20
N GLN A 12 -11.86 27.61 -3.38
CA GLN A 12 -12.54 27.58 -4.68
C GLN A 12 -11.77 26.75 -5.71
N PRO A 13 -11.77 25.42 -5.59
CA PRO A 13 -11.06 24.56 -6.53
C PRO A 13 -11.46 24.87 -7.99
N ASN A 14 -10.50 24.87 -8.90
CA ASN A 14 -10.77 25.03 -10.32
C ASN A 14 -11.48 23.80 -10.91
N ASP A 15 -11.79 23.82 -12.21
CA ASP A 15 -12.50 22.74 -12.93
C ASP A 15 -11.79 21.38 -12.83
N GLU A 16 -10.47 21.38 -12.62
CA GLU A 16 -9.67 20.18 -12.40
C GLU A 16 -9.65 19.75 -10.92
N GLY A 17 -10.30 20.47 -10.01
CA GLY A 17 -10.29 20.22 -8.58
C GLY A 17 -9.00 20.65 -7.88
N LYS A 18 -8.19 21.53 -8.49
CA LYS A 18 -6.90 22.00 -7.94
C LYS A 18 -7.05 23.33 -7.22
N THR A 19 -6.22 23.52 -6.16
CA THR A 19 -6.11 24.78 -5.44
C THR A 19 -4.64 25.20 -5.30
N ARG A 20 -4.39 26.47 -4.95
CA ARG A 20 -3.09 26.86 -4.40
C ARG A 20 -2.88 26.22 -3.04
N LEU A 21 -1.65 26.27 -2.52
CA LEU A 21 -1.38 25.99 -1.13
C LEU A 21 -2.02 27.08 -0.25
N TRP A 22 -2.81 26.63 0.73
CA TRP A 22 -3.39 27.46 1.77
C TRP A 22 -2.73 27.12 3.09
N LEU A 23 -2.13 28.12 3.75
CA LEU A 23 -1.62 27.95 5.10
C LEU A 23 -2.80 27.87 6.09
N TYR A 24 -2.68 27.09 7.14
CA TYR A 24 -3.73 27.01 8.16
C TYR A 24 -3.98 28.36 8.84
N THR A 25 -2.93 29.19 9.00
CA THR A 25 -3.03 30.55 9.52
C THR A 25 -3.87 31.47 8.61
N GLU A 26 -3.81 31.30 7.29
CA GLU A 26 -4.66 32.05 6.36
C GLU A 26 -6.14 31.65 6.51
N LEU A 27 -6.41 30.35 6.65
CA LEU A 27 -7.76 29.84 6.87
C LEU A 27 -8.32 30.28 8.22
N GLU A 28 -7.51 30.28 9.27
CA GLU A 28 -7.90 30.73 10.61
C GLU A 28 -8.19 32.23 10.64
N ALA A 29 -7.49 33.02 9.83
CA ALA A 29 -7.79 34.43 9.67
C ALA A 29 -9.12 34.70 8.95
N LEU A 30 -9.49 33.86 7.97
CA LEU A 30 -10.77 33.95 7.27
C LEU A 30 -11.96 33.43 8.10
N PHE A 31 -11.72 32.49 9.02
CA PHE A 31 -12.74 31.88 9.86
C PHE A 31 -12.38 32.01 11.34
N PRO A 32 -12.53 33.19 11.94
CA PRO A 32 -12.17 33.44 13.33
C PRO A 32 -12.88 32.47 14.29
N GLY A 33 -12.12 31.94 15.26
CA GLY A 33 -12.62 30.96 16.22
C GLY A 33 -12.58 29.50 15.72
N THR A 34 -12.12 29.26 14.50
CA THR A 34 -11.91 27.90 13.97
C THR A 34 -10.43 27.60 13.91
N THR A 35 -9.98 26.51 14.51
CA THR A 35 -8.59 26.03 14.43
C THR A 35 -8.49 24.95 13.34
N PHE A 36 -7.72 25.22 12.30
CA PHE A 36 -7.44 24.23 11.22
C PHE A 36 -6.25 23.34 11.55
N HIS A 37 -5.39 23.81 12.42
CA HIS A 37 -4.26 23.05 12.94
C HIS A 37 -4.73 21.84 13.74
N THR A 38 -4.14 20.66 13.48
CA THR A 38 -4.52 19.41 14.18
C THR A 38 -3.27 18.71 14.68
N GLN A 39 -3.29 18.28 15.93
CA GLN A 39 -2.16 17.54 16.54
C GLN A 39 -2.12 16.07 16.12
N ASN A 40 -3.24 15.46 15.71
CA ASN A 40 -3.37 14.04 15.46
C ASN A 40 -4.11 13.72 14.14
N GLY A 41 -3.65 14.30 13.01
CA GLY A 41 -4.25 14.02 11.69
C GLY A 41 -5.74 14.36 11.69
N GLY A 42 -6.04 15.65 11.54
CA GLY A 42 -7.39 16.16 11.72
C GLY A 42 -8.46 15.48 10.91
N ASP A 43 -9.57 15.27 11.54
CA ASP A 43 -10.72 14.57 10.96
C ASP A 43 -11.25 15.21 9.68
N TRP A 44 -11.05 16.51 9.47
CA TRP A 44 -11.60 17.24 8.34
C TRP A 44 -10.84 17.03 7.02
N ASN A 45 -9.56 16.70 7.06
CA ASN A 45 -8.69 16.51 5.89
C ASN A 45 -8.30 15.05 5.64
N ARG A 46 -9.00 14.11 6.27
CA ARG A 46 -8.76 12.67 6.09
C ARG A 46 -9.14 12.23 4.68
N LYS A 47 -8.41 11.21 4.19
CA LYS A 47 -8.62 10.62 2.86
C LYS A 47 -10.01 9.98 2.66
N ASP A 48 -10.67 9.62 3.76
CA ASP A 48 -12.01 9.02 3.82
C ASP A 48 -13.09 10.00 4.30
N GLY A 49 -12.72 11.27 4.55
CA GLY A 49 -13.60 12.33 5.04
C GLY A 49 -14.30 13.12 3.93
N GLN A 50 -14.63 14.38 4.23
CA GLN A 50 -15.38 15.26 3.31
C GLN A 50 -14.59 15.67 2.06
N LEU A 51 -13.25 15.55 2.08
CA LEU A 51 -12.38 15.78 0.92
C LEU A 51 -12.02 14.47 0.21
N LYS A 52 -12.81 13.41 0.38
CA LYS A 52 -12.55 12.07 -0.15
C LYS A 52 -12.39 12.02 -1.68
N ASP A 53 -13.03 12.93 -2.39
CA ASP A 53 -13.04 12.98 -3.86
C ASP A 53 -11.85 13.76 -4.43
N PHE A 54 -11.00 14.35 -3.57
CA PHE A 54 -9.84 15.13 -3.96
C PHE A 54 -8.52 14.43 -3.59
N ILE A 55 -7.48 14.68 -4.38
CA ILE A 55 -6.09 14.38 -4.04
C ILE A 55 -5.62 15.48 -3.08
N VAL A 56 -5.52 15.16 -1.79
CA VAL A 56 -5.18 16.12 -0.73
C VAL A 56 -3.68 16.05 -0.44
N HIS A 57 -2.99 17.19 -0.56
CA HIS A 57 -1.62 17.37 -0.14
C HIS A 57 -1.56 18.23 1.14
N ILE A 58 -0.83 17.74 2.15
CA ILE A 58 -0.58 18.47 3.41
C ILE A 58 0.87 18.90 3.45
N GLU A 59 1.08 20.23 3.45
CA GLU A 59 2.41 20.81 3.66
C GLU A 59 2.82 20.64 5.12
N LYS A 60 4.07 20.22 5.35
CA LYS A 60 4.58 19.93 6.70
C LYS A 60 5.89 20.65 6.97
N VAL A 61 5.99 21.24 8.15
CA VAL A 61 7.23 21.77 8.71
C VAL A 61 7.50 21.06 10.04
N ASN A 62 8.68 20.50 10.20
CA ASN A 62 9.06 19.72 11.39
C ASN A 62 8.01 18.63 11.76
N ARG A 63 7.53 17.89 10.75
CA ARG A 63 6.47 16.85 10.86
C ARG A 63 5.08 17.37 11.25
N LYS A 64 4.89 18.67 11.44
CA LYS A 64 3.58 19.29 11.73
C LYS A 64 2.97 19.82 10.43
N GLY A 65 1.70 19.53 10.19
CA GLY A 65 0.96 20.13 9.08
C GLY A 65 0.83 21.63 9.28
N VAL A 66 1.19 22.42 8.27
CA VAL A 66 1.13 23.88 8.27
C VAL A 66 0.22 24.42 7.18
N GLY A 67 -0.14 23.60 6.19
CA GLY A 67 -0.99 24.03 5.08
C GLY A 67 -1.58 22.86 4.34
N ILE A 68 -2.49 23.17 3.41
CA ILE A 68 -3.23 22.20 2.59
C ILE A 68 -3.42 22.76 1.18
N ARG A 69 -3.35 21.87 0.20
CA ARG A 69 -3.81 22.12 -1.17
C ARG A 69 -4.52 20.89 -1.72
N LEU A 70 -5.30 21.10 -2.76
CA LEU A 70 -5.85 20.03 -3.57
C LEU A 70 -5.07 19.94 -4.89
N ASP A 71 -4.66 18.74 -5.25
CA ASP A 71 -3.90 18.46 -6.48
C ASP A 71 -4.81 17.90 -7.59
N GLY A 72 -6.13 18.02 -7.44
CA GLY A 72 -7.15 17.60 -8.41
C GLY A 72 -8.17 16.66 -7.81
N TYR A 73 -9.11 16.21 -8.64
CA TYR A 73 -10.04 15.15 -8.29
C TYR A 73 -9.33 13.80 -8.30
N LYS A 74 -9.71 12.92 -7.38
CA LYS A 74 -9.35 11.52 -7.51
C LYS A 74 -10.07 10.95 -8.70
N ASP A 75 -9.36 10.23 -9.51
CA ASP A 75 -10.00 9.38 -10.52
C ASP A 75 -10.70 8.22 -9.82
N ASN A 76 -12.00 8.41 -9.57
CA ASN A 76 -12.85 7.38 -8.97
C ASN A 76 -13.38 6.41 -10.04
N SER A 77 -13.07 6.60 -11.31
CA SER A 77 -13.51 5.73 -12.40
C SER A 77 -12.82 4.37 -12.35
N ILE A 78 -11.68 4.30 -11.67
CA ILE A 78 -10.95 3.06 -11.47
C ILE A 78 -11.21 2.57 -10.04
N GLU A 79 -12.04 1.55 -9.89
CA GLU A 79 -12.32 0.93 -8.58
C GLU A 79 -11.05 0.30 -8.02
N LYS A 80 -10.42 1.00 -7.03
CA LYS A 80 -9.20 0.53 -6.33
C LYS A 80 -9.45 -0.67 -5.42
N ARG A 81 -10.48 -1.46 -5.68
CA ARG A 81 -10.90 -2.56 -4.81
C ARG A 81 -10.41 -3.89 -5.39
N ILE A 82 -10.01 -4.75 -4.50
CA ILE A 82 -9.91 -6.17 -4.83
C ILE A 82 -11.34 -6.70 -4.95
N LYS A 83 -11.63 -7.49 -5.98
CA LYS A 83 -12.93 -8.15 -6.16
C LYS A 83 -13.36 -8.86 -4.90
N THR A 84 -14.63 -8.73 -4.53
CA THR A 84 -15.18 -9.32 -3.30
C THR A 84 -15.08 -10.84 -3.28
N ASP A 85 -15.23 -11.49 -4.43
CA ASP A 85 -15.06 -12.94 -4.58
C ASP A 85 -13.62 -13.38 -4.36
N ILE A 86 -12.63 -12.63 -4.89
CA ILE A 86 -11.20 -12.85 -4.63
C ILE A 86 -10.89 -12.67 -3.15
N LEU A 87 -11.37 -11.57 -2.54
CA LEU A 87 -11.20 -11.33 -1.09
C LEU A 87 -11.72 -12.50 -0.25
N LYS A 88 -12.89 -13.03 -0.62
CA LYS A 88 -13.53 -14.15 0.08
C LYS A 88 -12.67 -15.40 0.00
N VAL A 89 -12.27 -15.79 -1.21
CA VAL A 89 -11.42 -16.96 -1.46
C VAL A 89 -10.07 -16.85 -0.73
N ILE A 90 -9.43 -15.70 -0.77
CA ILE A 90 -8.10 -15.52 -0.16
C ILE A 90 -8.20 -15.51 1.37
N LYS A 91 -9.19 -14.84 1.97
CA LYS A 91 -9.35 -14.74 3.42
C LYS A 91 -9.71 -16.07 4.10
N GLU A 92 -10.24 -17.02 3.39
CA GLU A 92 -10.51 -18.38 3.88
C GLU A 92 -9.24 -19.25 3.94
N GLN A 93 -8.17 -18.82 3.30
CA GLN A 93 -6.91 -19.56 3.26
C GLN A 93 -6.03 -19.26 4.50
N ARG A 94 -4.95 -20.03 4.62
CA ARG A 94 -3.92 -19.86 5.64
C ARG A 94 -2.77 -19.01 5.10
N CYS A 95 -2.14 -18.22 5.97
CA CYS A 95 -0.97 -17.40 5.64
C CYS A 95 0.11 -18.22 4.94
N ARG A 96 0.64 -17.73 3.85
CA ARG A 96 1.69 -18.39 3.04
C ARG A 96 3.04 -18.52 3.76
N VAL A 97 3.25 -17.79 4.86
CA VAL A 97 4.53 -17.77 5.60
C VAL A 97 4.43 -18.55 6.91
N VAL A 98 3.42 -18.25 7.74
CA VAL A 98 3.33 -18.77 9.11
C VAL A 98 2.22 -19.81 9.28
N ASP A 99 1.55 -20.18 8.20
CA ASP A 99 0.49 -21.21 8.14
C ASP A 99 -0.61 -21.09 9.21
N VAL A 100 -0.96 -19.87 9.62
CA VAL A 100 -2.12 -19.58 10.47
C VAL A 100 -3.27 -19.04 9.64
N GLY A 101 -4.50 -19.34 10.04
CA GLY A 101 -5.72 -18.82 9.42
C GLY A 101 -6.47 -17.86 10.34
N GLY A 102 -7.68 -17.45 9.93
CA GLY A 102 -8.60 -16.68 10.75
C GLY A 102 -8.70 -15.19 10.39
N LYS A 103 -9.31 -14.39 11.27
CA LYS A 103 -9.71 -12.99 11.00
C LYS A 103 -8.59 -12.03 10.60
N ASN A 104 -7.35 -12.35 10.96
CA ASN A 104 -6.19 -11.48 10.68
C ASN A 104 -5.52 -11.80 9.34
N ILE A 105 -6.15 -12.64 8.49
CA ILE A 105 -5.67 -12.86 7.13
C ILE A 105 -6.07 -11.69 6.25
N GLU A 106 -5.07 -11.11 5.60
CA GLU A 106 -5.22 -10.05 4.60
C GLU A 106 -5.01 -10.63 3.20
N CYS A 107 -5.75 -10.10 2.24
CA CYS A 107 -5.54 -10.35 0.82
C CYS A 107 -4.49 -9.36 0.33
N ASP A 108 -3.33 -9.87 -0.05
CA ASP A 108 -2.18 -9.10 -0.46
C ASP A 108 -1.84 -9.38 -1.92
N HIS A 109 -1.45 -8.36 -2.69
CA HIS A 109 -0.93 -8.56 -4.04
C HIS A 109 0.43 -9.26 -3.98
N LYS A 110 0.62 -10.30 -4.79
CA LYS A 110 1.92 -10.97 -4.89
C LYS A 110 3.01 -9.98 -5.33
N ASP A 111 2.71 -9.15 -6.31
CA ASP A 111 3.61 -8.07 -6.71
C ASP A 111 3.63 -6.97 -5.65
N GLY A 112 4.78 -6.77 -5.01
CA GLY A 112 4.94 -5.80 -3.94
C GLY A 112 5.18 -4.37 -4.44
N ARG A 113 5.46 -4.20 -5.74
CA ARG A 113 5.52 -2.93 -6.44
C ARG A 113 4.25 -2.65 -7.24
N TYR A 114 3.15 -3.15 -6.73
CA TYR A 114 1.85 -2.87 -7.28
C TYR A 114 1.70 -1.37 -7.51
N SER A 115 1.67 -0.97 -8.76
CA SER A 115 1.17 0.34 -9.16
C SER A 115 -0.25 0.20 -9.64
N PHE A 116 -1.05 1.20 -9.34
CA PHE A 116 -2.45 1.27 -9.73
C PHE A 116 -2.63 1.15 -11.25
N ASP A 117 -1.68 1.69 -12.01
CA ASP A 117 -1.69 1.68 -13.47
C ASP A 117 -1.50 0.26 -14.06
N THR A 118 -0.93 -0.66 -13.29
CA THR A 118 -0.66 -2.02 -13.73
C THR A 118 -1.84 -2.98 -13.50
N TYR A 119 -2.69 -2.72 -12.47
CA TYR A 119 -3.80 -3.60 -12.06
C TYR A 119 -5.12 -2.83 -11.93
N GLY A 120 -5.23 -1.66 -12.56
CA GLY A 120 -6.33 -0.72 -12.40
C GLY A 120 -7.70 -1.23 -12.82
N ASP A 121 -7.76 -2.21 -13.73
CA ASP A 121 -9.04 -2.83 -14.08
C ASP A 121 -9.38 -3.94 -13.10
N VAL A 122 -10.36 -3.68 -12.23
CA VAL A 122 -10.93 -4.68 -11.30
C VAL A 122 -11.35 -5.94 -12.06
N ASN A 123 -11.80 -5.81 -13.31
CA ASN A 123 -12.25 -6.95 -14.11
C ASN A 123 -11.10 -7.85 -14.59
N ALA A 124 -9.89 -7.31 -14.69
CA ALA A 124 -8.70 -8.06 -15.06
C ALA A 124 -8.08 -8.86 -13.91
N GLN A 125 -8.48 -8.59 -12.66
CA GLN A 125 -7.93 -9.26 -11.47
C GLN A 125 -8.24 -10.76 -11.46
N LYS A 126 -7.20 -11.56 -11.13
CA LYS A 126 -7.28 -13.01 -10.96
C LYS A 126 -6.90 -13.38 -9.53
N VAL A 127 -7.44 -14.49 -9.01
CA VAL A 127 -7.09 -15.00 -7.68
C VAL A 127 -5.58 -15.20 -7.53
N ASP A 128 -4.91 -15.63 -8.61
CA ASP A 128 -3.47 -15.90 -8.61
C ASP A 128 -2.59 -14.64 -8.48
N ASP A 129 -3.14 -13.46 -8.67
CA ASP A 129 -2.42 -12.19 -8.45
C ASP A 129 -2.27 -11.89 -6.95
N PHE A 130 -2.99 -12.62 -6.10
CA PHE A 130 -3.09 -12.37 -4.67
C PHE A 130 -2.60 -13.56 -3.83
N GLN A 131 -2.33 -13.26 -2.57
CA GLN A 131 -1.92 -14.24 -1.58
C GLN A 131 -2.50 -13.93 -0.19
N PRO A 132 -2.77 -14.97 0.62
CA PRO A 132 -3.16 -14.78 2.02
C PRO A 132 -1.93 -14.54 2.89
N LEU A 133 -1.86 -13.39 3.53
CA LEU A 133 -0.83 -13.10 4.53
C LEU A 133 -1.48 -12.68 5.85
N HIS A 134 -0.93 -13.17 6.96
CA HIS A 134 -1.30 -12.64 8.28
C HIS A 134 -0.87 -11.17 8.37
N HIS A 135 -1.64 -10.32 9.04
CA HIS A 135 -1.43 -8.88 9.16
C HIS A 135 0.04 -8.50 9.44
N ASN A 136 0.68 -9.12 10.44
CA ASN A 136 2.06 -8.82 10.79
C ASN A 136 3.05 -9.19 9.67
N VAL A 137 2.79 -10.30 8.98
CA VAL A 137 3.60 -10.75 7.83
C VAL A 137 3.44 -9.78 6.66
N ASN A 138 2.22 -9.33 6.40
CA ASN A 138 1.93 -8.36 5.36
C ASN A 138 2.59 -7.00 5.65
N THR A 139 2.60 -6.57 6.90
CA THR A 139 3.33 -5.37 7.32
C THR A 139 4.83 -5.52 7.06
N SER A 140 5.44 -6.67 7.38
CA SER A 140 6.85 -6.94 7.07
C SER A 140 7.13 -6.92 5.57
N LYS A 141 6.27 -7.57 4.76
CA LYS A 141 6.38 -7.50 3.30
C LYS A 141 6.37 -6.07 2.80
N ARG A 142 5.40 -5.25 3.22
CA ARG A 142 5.29 -3.84 2.81
C ARG A 142 6.56 -3.05 3.12
N THR A 143 7.17 -3.28 4.29
CA THR A 143 8.43 -2.65 4.66
C THR A 143 9.55 -3.01 3.69
N HIS A 144 9.70 -4.30 3.37
CA HIS A 144 10.74 -4.76 2.44
C HIS A 144 10.47 -4.32 1.00
N CYS A 145 9.21 -4.30 0.57
CA CYS A 145 8.83 -3.79 -0.75
C CYS A 145 9.08 -2.29 -0.88
N GLY A 146 8.84 -1.49 0.18
CA GLY A 146 9.19 -0.07 0.22
C GLY A 146 10.70 0.16 0.04
N VAL A 147 11.55 -0.60 0.75
CA VAL A 147 13.00 -0.54 0.54
C VAL A 147 13.38 -0.92 -0.89
N CYS A 148 12.73 -1.95 -1.45
CA CYS A 148 12.96 -2.35 -2.83
C CYS A 148 12.54 -1.24 -3.83
N GLU A 149 11.47 -0.53 -3.55
CA GLU A 149 11.01 0.60 -4.38
C GLU A 149 12.01 1.76 -4.37
N GLU A 150 12.54 2.09 -3.19
CA GLU A 150 13.53 3.16 -3.02
C GLU A 150 14.91 2.83 -3.62
N THR A 151 15.36 1.58 -3.49
CA THR A 151 16.73 1.17 -3.82
C THR A 151 16.87 0.41 -5.12
N ASN A 152 15.77 -0.01 -5.72
CA ASN A 152 15.70 -0.94 -6.84
C ASN A 152 16.33 -2.32 -6.55
N LYS A 153 16.50 -2.70 -5.25
CA LYS A 153 17.07 -3.97 -4.82
C LYS A 153 15.99 -4.85 -4.18
N ARG A 154 15.80 -6.05 -4.73
CA ARG A 154 14.86 -7.03 -4.21
C ARG A 154 15.33 -7.59 -2.86
N TYR A 155 14.38 -8.06 -2.04
CA TYR A 155 14.70 -8.69 -0.77
C TYR A 155 15.54 -9.95 -0.96
N ASP A 156 16.64 -10.05 -0.23
CA ASP A 156 17.52 -11.22 -0.24
C ASP A 156 17.06 -12.26 0.78
N ALA A 157 16.50 -13.38 0.30
CA ALA A 157 15.94 -14.43 1.17
C ALA A 157 17.02 -15.18 1.99
N ARG A 158 18.31 -15.04 1.67
CA ARG A 158 19.41 -15.58 2.50
C ARG A 158 19.37 -15.00 3.92
N ARG A 159 18.80 -13.81 4.12
CA ARG A 159 18.56 -13.23 5.44
C ARG A 159 17.57 -14.02 6.30
N LEU A 160 16.76 -14.88 5.68
CA LEU A 160 15.86 -15.82 6.36
C LEU A 160 16.47 -17.22 6.50
N GLY A 161 17.74 -17.42 6.08
CA GLY A 161 18.43 -18.71 6.15
C GLY A 161 18.26 -19.58 4.90
N TYR A 162 17.70 -19.08 3.80
CA TYR A 162 17.63 -19.81 2.53
C TYR A 162 19.01 -19.89 1.87
N SER A 163 19.22 -20.92 1.04
CA SER A 163 20.47 -21.10 0.28
C SER A 163 20.65 -20.10 -0.88
N THR A 164 19.55 -19.50 -1.33
CA THR A 164 19.54 -18.49 -2.40
C THR A 164 18.74 -17.27 -2.00
N GLY A 165 19.06 -16.12 -2.58
CA GLY A 165 18.31 -14.88 -2.39
C GLY A 165 17.02 -14.83 -3.22
N TRP A 166 17.04 -15.46 -4.40
CA TRP A 166 15.94 -15.41 -5.38
C TRP A 166 15.85 -16.76 -6.10
N ILE A 167 14.63 -17.17 -6.47
CA ILE A 167 14.40 -18.38 -7.27
C ILE A 167 14.38 -18.10 -8.78
N ASP A 168 14.36 -16.82 -9.14
CA ASP A 168 14.49 -16.35 -10.52
C ASP A 168 15.07 -14.94 -10.54
N GLY A 169 15.97 -14.65 -11.52
CA GLY A 169 16.67 -13.38 -11.65
C GLY A 169 17.70 -13.14 -10.54
N ASP A 170 17.98 -11.89 -10.23
CA ASP A 170 19.03 -11.46 -9.30
C ASP A 170 18.51 -10.43 -8.27
N GLU A 171 19.42 -9.70 -7.63
CA GLU A 171 19.10 -8.67 -6.63
C GLU A 171 18.33 -7.48 -7.19
N ASN A 172 18.40 -7.24 -8.51
CA ASN A 172 17.79 -6.05 -9.10
C ASN A 172 16.34 -6.30 -9.45
N TYR A 173 15.51 -5.28 -9.26
CA TYR A 173 14.14 -5.30 -9.77
C TYR A 173 14.17 -4.95 -11.27
N LEU A 174 13.68 -5.86 -12.10
CA LEU A 174 13.63 -5.73 -13.57
C LEU A 174 12.21 -5.71 -14.13
N GLY A 175 11.30 -5.01 -13.44
CA GLY A 175 9.90 -4.86 -13.87
C GLY A 175 8.96 -5.95 -13.35
N THR A 176 9.45 -6.91 -12.58
CA THR A 176 8.65 -7.96 -11.94
C THR A 176 9.18 -8.33 -10.57
N CYS A 177 8.29 -8.63 -9.64
CA CYS A 177 8.63 -9.21 -8.33
C CYS A 177 8.77 -10.73 -8.38
N TYR A 178 8.47 -11.40 -9.50
CA TYR A 178 8.63 -12.85 -9.64
C TYR A 178 10.06 -13.29 -9.27
N GLY A 179 10.17 -14.41 -8.55
CA GLY A 179 11.45 -14.88 -8.03
C GLY A 179 11.86 -14.32 -6.67
N CYS A 180 11.32 -13.18 -6.24
CA CYS A 180 11.50 -12.67 -4.88
C CYS A 180 10.69 -13.51 -3.87
N TYR A 181 11.26 -13.75 -2.68
CA TYR A 181 10.57 -14.47 -1.59
C TYR A 181 9.17 -13.89 -1.30
N TRP A 182 9.04 -12.58 -1.23
CA TRP A 182 7.79 -11.91 -0.89
C TRP A 182 6.72 -11.94 -1.99
N TYR A 183 7.10 -12.32 -3.22
CA TYR A 183 6.13 -12.52 -4.29
C TYR A 183 5.19 -13.68 -4.00
N ASP A 184 5.74 -14.86 -3.70
CA ASP A 184 4.97 -16.03 -3.28
C ASP A 184 5.84 -16.94 -2.38
N PRO A 185 5.83 -16.73 -1.05
CA PRO A 185 6.65 -17.48 -0.11
C PRO A 185 6.42 -19.01 -0.17
N ARG A 186 5.20 -19.46 -0.45
CA ARG A 186 4.91 -20.90 -0.57
C ARG A 186 5.57 -21.49 -1.80
N ASN A 187 5.44 -20.86 -2.95
CA ASN A 187 6.09 -21.30 -4.17
C ASN A 187 7.62 -21.24 -4.04
N PHE A 188 8.16 -20.19 -3.43
CA PHE A 188 9.59 -20.06 -3.12
C PHE A 188 10.08 -21.28 -2.33
N ASN A 189 9.39 -21.62 -1.24
CA ASN A 189 9.72 -22.78 -0.40
C ASN A 189 9.64 -24.10 -1.16
N GLN A 190 8.63 -24.27 -2.02
CA GLN A 190 8.45 -25.49 -2.81
C GLN A 190 9.59 -25.69 -3.82
N ILE A 191 10.05 -24.64 -4.46
CA ILE A 191 11.17 -24.70 -5.41
C ILE A 191 12.46 -25.06 -4.67
N ILE A 192 12.81 -24.33 -3.61
CA ILE A 192 14.03 -24.58 -2.84
C ILE A 192 14.02 -25.98 -2.21
N SER A 193 12.87 -26.48 -1.74
CA SER A 193 12.78 -27.81 -1.12
C SER A 193 12.98 -28.95 -2.13
N LYS A 194 12.69 -28.74 -3.42
CA LYS A 194 12.94 -29.75 -4.47
C LYS A 194 14.44 -29.92 -4.73
N ASP A 195 15.20 -28.86 -4.57
CA ASP A 195 16.66 -28.89 -4.75
C ASP A 195 17.37 -29.44 -3.52
N PHE A 196 16.69 -29.50 -2.38
CA PHE A 196 17.25 -30.02 -1.13
C PHE A 196 17.03 -31.54 -1.01
N LYS A 197 17.95 -32.32 -1.58
CA LYS A 197 18.05 -33.77 -1.29
C LYS A 197 18.67 -33.93 0.08
N LEU A 198 17.85 -34.29 1.09
CA LEU A 198 18.37 -34.76 2.38
C LEU A 198 19.35 -35.92 2.12
N PRO A 199 20.59 -35.87 2.63
CA PRO A 199 21.44 -37.05 2.62
C PRO A 199 20.70 -38.16 3.37
N LEU A 200 20.49 -39.29 2.72
CA LEU A 200 19.94 -40.48 3.37
C LEU A 200 20.80 -40.77 4.61
N ARG A 201 20.20 -40.65 5.80
CA ARG A 201 20.83 -41.17 7.03
C ARG A 201 20.93 -42.67 6.84
N THR A 202 22.12 -43.14 6.50
CA THR A 202 22.45 -44.57 6.70
C THR A 202 22.46 -44.82 8.19
N VAL A 203 21.49 -45.61 8.66
CA VAL A 203 21.39 -46.14 10.03
C VAL A 203 22.38 -47.27 10.15
#